data_8177646f1d6800ba8362f73f7c908469
#
_entry.id   8177646f1d6800ba8362f73f7c908469
#
_cell.length_a   1.000
_cell.length_b   1.000
_cell.length_c   1.000
_cell.angle_alpha   90.00
_cell.angle_beta   90.00
_cell.angle_gamma   90.00
#
_symmetry.space_group_name_H-M   'P 1'
#
loop_
_entity.id
_entity.type
_entity.pdbx_description
1 polymer ?
#
loop_
_entity_poly.entity_id
_entity_poly.type
_entity_poly.pdbx_seq_one_letter_code
_entity_poly.pdbx_strand_id
1 'polypeptide(L)'
;VAGEMLTAITSLGGVLLGGGLSYLVQHTTLRMTARAEQRRLESERAENRRAERLSHLERFVAVAAEAERVAFERPDDWSTGEPWPVAAQEVMHRLWVAERMLQVLYPAEVYAAARAYFERINRAVWDGVPSLDDLYGELDELRGAFLTTSRSALDR
;
A
#
# COMPACT_ATOMS: atom_id res chain seq x y z
N VAL A 1 4.48 -16.33 76.15
CA VAL A 1 4.22 -17.38 75.15
C VAL A 1 3.00 -16.99 74.26
N ALA A 2 1.87 -16.50 74.80
CA ALA A 2 0.68 -16.12 74.01
C ALA A 2 0.91 -14.87 73.15
N GLY A 3 1.69 -13.88 73.59
CA GLY A 3 2.00 -12.66 72.87
C GLY A 3 2.92 -12.88 71.63
N GLU A 4 3.86 -13.80 71.75
CA GLU A 4 4.77 -14.13 70.65
C GLU A 4 4.08 -14.89 69.50
N MET A 5 3.11 -15.75 69.82
CA MET A 5 2.32 -16.43 68.81
C MET A 5 1.41 -15.46 68.03
N LEU A 6 0.84 -14.46 68.71
CA LEU A 6 -0.02 -13.46 68.03
C LEU A 6 0.78 -12.59 67.08
N THR A 7 1.99 -12.22 67.45
CA THR A 7 2.90 -11.41 66.61
C THR A 7 3.40 -12.20 65.38
N ALA A 8 3.65 -13.50 65.53
CA ALA A 8 4.03 -14.37 64.42
C ALA A 8 2.90 -14.58 63.42
N ILE A 9 1.64 -14.70 63.86
CA ILE A 9 0.48 -14.87 62.98
C ILE A 9 0.18 -13.59 62.21
N THR A 10 0.27 -12.42 62.85
CA THR A 10 0.06 -11.12 62.17
C THR A 10 1.17 -10.81 61.14
N SER A 11 2.42 -11.16 61.42
CA SER A 11 3.52 -10.97 60.46
C SER A 11 3.41 -11.91 59.25
N LEU A 12 3.02 -13.15 59.46
CA LEU A 12 2.81 -14.12 58.36
C LEU A 12 1.62 -13.76 57.48
N GLY A 13 0.53 -13.27 58.07
CA GLY A 13 -0.65 -12.76 57.34
C GLY A 13 -0.31 -11.54 56.49
N GLY A 14 0.52 -10.61 56.97
CA GLY A 14 0.97 -9.43 56.23
C GLY A 14 1.81 -9.79 55.01
N VAL A 15 2.72 -10.75 55.12
CA VAL A 15 3.59 -11.21 54.01
C VAL A 15 2.75 -11.94 52.93
N LEU A 16 1.81 -12.77 53.32
CA LEU A 16 0.91 -13.48 52.38
C LEU A 16 -0.01 -12.53 51.63
N LEU A 17 -0.59 -11.54 52.29
CA LEU A 17 -1.45 -10.55 51.67
C LEU A 17 -0.63 -9.60 50.76
N GLY A 18 0.50 -9.13 51.22
CA GLY A 18 1.41 -8.27 50.44
C GLY A 18 2.00 -8.98 49.21
N GLY A 19 2.45 -10.22 49.37
CA GLY A 19 2.96 -11.03 48.27
C GLY A 19 1.91 -11.40 47.24
N GLY A 20 0.69 -11.76 47.70
CA GLY A 20 -0.42 -12.07 46.81
C GLY A 20 -0.91 -10.87 46.01
N LEU A 21 -1.01 -9.69 46.62
CA LEU A 21 -1.37 -8.46 45.97
C LEU A 21 -0.28 -8.03 44.92
N SER A 22 0.97 -8.10 45.30
CA SER A 22 2.08 -7.80 44.42
C SER A 22 2.13 -8.75 43.20
N TYR A 23 1.89 -10.03 43.40
CA TYR A 23 1.81 -11.02 42.32
C TYR A 23 0.65 -10.73 41.35
N LEU A 24 -0.53 -10.41 41.86
CA LEU A 24 -1.72 -10.06 41.07
C LEU A 24 -1.49 -8.78 40.26
N VAL A 25 -0.89 -7.74 40.87
CA VAL A 25 -0.56 -6.49 40.18
C VAL A 25 0.48 -6.73 39.08
N GLN A 26 1.54 -7.47 39.36
CA GLN A 26 2.57 -7.79 38.37
C GLN A 26 2.00 -8.61 37.22
N HIS A 27 1.18 -9.61 37.50
CA HIS A 27 0.58 -10.45 36.48
C HIS A 27 -0.44 -9.72 35.61
N THR A 28 -1.23 -8.79 36.16
CA THR A 28 -2.15 -7.94 35.39
C THR A 28 -1.41 -6.90 34.55
N THR A 29 -0.35 -6.30 35.09
CA THR A 29 0.49 -5.33 34.38
C THR A 29 1.21 -5.98 33.19
N LEU A 30 1.79 -7.17 33.38
CA LEU A 30 2.43 -7.92 32.30
C LEU A 30 1.45 -8.29 31.16
N ARG A 31 0.22 -8.65 31.50
CA ARG A 31 -0.82 -8.93 30.50
C ARG A 31 -1.29 -7.67 29.77
N MET A 32 -1.38 -6.54 30.45
CA MET A 32 -1.76 -5.26 29.84
C MET A 32 -0.67 -4.75 28.92
N THR A 33 0.60 -4.82 29.33
CA THR A 33 1.74 -4.42 28.48
C THR A 33 1.88 -5.31 27.25
N ALA A 34 1.74 -6.63 27.40
CA ALA A 34 1.77 -7.56 26.26
C ALA A 34 0.64 -7.29 25.24
N ARG A 35 -0.58 -6.99 25.73
CA ARG A 35 -1.70 -6.63 24.84
C ARG A 35 -1.51 -5.27 24.16
N ALA A 36 -0.94 -4.29 24.86
CA ALA A 36 -0.64 -2.98 24.27
C ALA A 36 0.44 -3.11 23.20
N GLU A 37 1.49 -3.88 23.46
CA GLU A 37 2.55 -4.15 22.48
C GLU A 37 2.04 -4.90 21.25
N GLN A 38 1.18 -5.91 21.45
CA GLN A 38 0.56 -6.62 20.33
C GLN A 38 -0.29 -5.70 19.45
N ARG A 39 -1.12 -4.84 20.05
CA ARG A 39 -1.92 -3.85 19.29
C ARG A 39 -1.04 -2.87 18.54
N ARG A 40 0.06 -2.42 19.14
CA ARG A 40 1.03 -1.54 18.50
C ARG A 40 1.64 -2.21 17.27
N LEU A 41 2.11 -3.46 17.39
CA LEU A 41 2.68 -4.22 16.28
C LEU A 41 1.65 -4.49 15.16
N GLU A 42 0.39 -4.73 15.51
CA GLU A 42 -0.70 -4.89 14.54
C GLU A 42 -0.98 -3.57 13.79
N SER A 43 -0.98 -2.43 14.49
CA SER A 43 -1.12 -1.10 13.89
C SER A 43 0.04 -0.77 12.95
N GLU A 44 1.28 -0.97 13.40
CA GLU A 44 2.49 -0.74 12.59
C GLU A 44 2.48 -1.61 11.32
N ARG A 45 2.04 -2.88 11.43
CA ARG A 45 1.92 -3.77 10.26
C ARG A 45 0.82 -3.31 9.30
N ALA A 46 -0.30 -2.79 9.81
CA ALA A 46 -1.37 -2.26 8.98
C ALA A 46 -0.94 -0.99 8.23
N GLU A 47 -0.23 -0.09 8.92
CA GLU A 47 0.33 1.12 8.32
C GLU A 47 1.37 0.80 7.25
N ASN A 48 2.28 -0.14 7.52
CA ASN A 48 3.29 -0.58 6.55
C ASN A 48 2.64 -1.18 5.29
N ARG A 49 1.62 -2.04 5.44
CA ARG A 49 0.88 -2.58 4.29
C ARG A 49 0.18 -1.49 3.48
N ARG A 50 -0.37 -0.47 4.15
CA ARG A 50 -1.01 0.68 3.48
C ARG A 50 0.02 1.51 2.72
N ALA A 51 1.16 1.78 3.33
CA ALA A 51 2.27 2.51 2.70
C ALA A 51 2.82 1.76 1.47
N GLU A 52 2.99 0.45 1.57
CA GLU A 52 3.42 -0.40 0.47
C GLU A 52 2.42 -0.37 -0.70
N ARG A 53 1.12 -0.48 -0.42
CA ARG A 53 0.08 -0.34 -1.46
C ARG A 53 0.15 1.03 -2.12
N LEU A 54 0.20 2.11 -1.36
CA LEU A 54 0.31 3.46 -1.91
C LEU A 54 1.52 3.60 -2.85
N SER A 55 2.67 3.07 -2.46
CA SER A 55 3.89 3.10 -3.27
C SER A 55 3.71 2.44 -4.65
N HIS A 56 2.96 1.34 -4.73
CA HIS A 56 2.65 0.69 -6.01
C HIS A 56 1.71 1.52 -6.89
N LEU A 57 0.71 2.20 -6.31
CA LEU A 57 -0.16 3.13 -7.05
C LEU A 57 0.63 4.33 -7.57
N GLU A 58 1.45 4.95 -6.72
CA GLU A 58 2.32 6.08 -7.09
C GLU A 58 3.25 5.70 -8.24
N ARG A 59 3.87 4.52 -8.15
CA ARG A 59 4.73 4.01 -9.21
C ARG A 59 3.99 3.82 -10.52
N PHE A 60 2.79 3.24 -10.50
CA PHE A 60 1.98 3.07 -11.70
C PHE A 60 1.63 4.42 -12.32
N VAL A 61 1.16 5.40 -11.54
CA VAL A 61 0.83 6.74 -12.01
C VAL A 61 2.04 7.45 -12.62
N ALA A 62 3.20 7.38 -11.94
CA ALA A 62 4.42 8.01 -12.43
C ALA A 62 4.87 7.45 -13.77
N VAL A 63 4.89 6.12 -13.91
CA VAL A 63 5.29 5.47 -15.17
C VAL A 63 4.23 5.66 -16.26
N ALA A 64 2.94 5.71 -15.92
CA ALA A 64 1.87 6.03 -16.87
C ALA A 64 2.04 7.45 -17.43
N ALA A 65 2.36 8.44 -16.60
CA ALA A 65 2.63 9.81 -17.05
C ALA A 65 3.86 9.89 -18.00
N GLU A 66 4.92 9.10 -17.74
CA GLU A 66 6.04 8.99 -18.66
C GLU A 66 5.61 8.36 -19.99
N ALA A 67 4.77 7.32 -19.96
CA ALA A 67 4.29 6.66 -21.16
C ALA A 67 3.32 7.55 -21.97
N GLU A 68 2.47 8.35 -21.30
CA GLU A 68 1.67 9.39 -21.96
C GLU A 68 2.57 10.38 -22.72
N ARG A 69 3.62 10.88 -22.08
CA ARG A 69 4.55 11.79 -22.72
C ARG A 69 5.18 11.18 -23.97
N VAL A 70 5.60 9.91 -23.90
CA VAL A 70 6.15 9.18 -25.05
C VAL A 70 5.10 9.03 -26.17
N ALA A 71 3.84 8.82 -25.83
CA ALA A 71 2.75 8.77 -26.81
C ALA A 71 2.53 10.13 -27.51
N PHE A 72 2.58 11.24 -26.76
CA PHE A 72 2.46 12.59 -27.31
C PHE A 72 3.67 13.03 -28.13
N GLU A 73 4.87 12.54 -27.80
CA GLU A 73 6.11 12.81 -28.53
C GLU A 73 6.35 11.84 -29.71
N ARG A 74 5.36 10.98 -30.01
CA ARG A 74 5.49 9.98 -31.08
C ARG A 74 5.76 10.66 -32.43
N PRO A 75 6.84 10.33 -33.12
CA PRO A 75 7.09 10.83 -34.48
C PRO A 75 6.14 10.15 -35.47
N ASP A 76 5.84 10.86 -36.59
CA ASP A 76 4.98 10.31 -37.65
C ASP A 76 5.63 9.09 -38.31
N ASP A 77 6.94 9.16 -38.55
CA ASP A 77 7.76 8.08 -39.08
C ASP A 77 8.87 7.70 -38.11
N TRP A 78 9.05 6.42 -37.90
CA TRP A 78 10.13 5.87 -37.06
C TRP A 78 10.52 4.47 -37.53
N SER A 79 11.81 4.10 -37.32
CA SER A 79 12.35 2.78 -37.62
C SER A 79 12.95 2.11 -36.40
N THR A 80 13.02 0.79 -36.42
CA THR A 80 13.61 0.01 -35.34
C THR A 80 15.06 0.40 -35.10
N GLY A 81 15.41 0.72 -33.84
CA GLY A 81 16.76 1.15 -33.47
C GLY A 81 16.95 2.66 -33.35
N GLU A 82 15.93 3.46 -33.68
CA GLU A 82 15.93 4.88 -33.37
C GLU A 82 15.73 5.15 -31.86
N PRO A 83 16.10 6.35 -31.36
CA PRO A 83 16.03 6.66 -29.95
C PRO A 83 14.61 6.57 -29.38
N TRP A 84 13.59 7.03 -30.14
CA TRP A 84 12.21 7.07 -29.66
C TRP A 84 11.62 5.66 -29.42
N PRO A 85 11.66 4.68 -30.38
CA PRO A 85 11.08 3.36 -30.13
C PRO A 85 11.81 2.59 -29.03
N VAL A 86 13.11 2.84 -28.82
CA VAL A 86 13.86 2.24 -27.71
C VAL A 86 13.35 2.78 -26.37
N ALA A 87 13.19 4.10 -26.25
CA ALA A 87 12.65 4.74 -25.06
C ALA A 87 11.18 4.31 -24.81
N ALA A 88 10.36 4.25 -25.87
CA ALA A 88 8.98 3.80 -25.80
C ALA A 88 8.87 2.37 -25.29
N GLN A 89 9.70 1.46 -25.81
CA GLN A 89 9.72 0.06 -25.36
C GLN A 89 10.09 -0.07 -23.88
N GLU A 90 11.08 0.68 -23.42
CA GLU A 90 11.52 0.67 -22.02
C GLU A 90 10.40 1.16 -21.08
N VAL A 91 9.79 2.30 -21.40
CA VAL A 91 8.70 2.88 -20.60
C VAL A 91 7.47 1.95 -20.58
N MET A 92 7.09 1.42 -21.75
CA MET A 92 5.95 0.51 -21.85
C MET A 92 6.20 -0.80 -21.10
N HIS A 93 7.42 -1.33 -21.08
CA HIS A 93 7.78 -2.48 -20.26
C HIS A 93 7.64 -2.17 -18.77
N ARG A 94 8.14 -1.02 -18.29
CA ARG A 94 8.00 -0.60 -16.89
C ARG A 94 6.52 -0.41 -16.50
N LEU A 95 5.72 0.14 -17.39
CA LEU A 95 4.28 0.33 -17.18
C LEU A 95 3.55 -1.01 -17.11
N TRP A 96 3.88 -1.96 -17.98
CA TRP A 96 3.35 -3.31 -17.93
C TRP A 96 3.68 -4.01 -16.59
N VAL A 97 4.93 -3.91 -16.11
CA VAL A 97 5.32 -4.47 -14.81
C VAL A 97 4.52 -3.84 -13.67
N ALA A 98 4.37 -2.50 -13.67
CA ALA A 98 3.61 -1.80 -12.64
C ALA A 98 2.13 -2.21 -12.66
N GLU A 99 1.51 -2.36 -13.84
CA GLU A 99 0.13 -2.83 -14.00
C GLU A 99 -0.06 -4.26 -13.45
N ARG A 100 0.90 -5.17 -13.70
CA ARG A 100 0.87 -6.53 -13.17
C ARG A 100 0.97 -6.59 -11.64
N MET A 101 1.72 -5.68 -11.03
CA MET A 101 1.76 -5.58 -9.56
C MET A 101 0.40 -5.18 -9.00
N LEU A 102 -0.35 -4.30 -9.68
CA LEU A 102 -1.71 -3.96 -9.26
C LEU A 102 -2.66 -5.15 -9.35
N GLN A 103 -2.51 -6.03 -10.33
CA GLN A 103 -3.30 -7.26 -10.44
C GLN A 103 -3.15 -8.16 -9.21
N VAL A 104 -1.95 -8.21 -8.61
CA VAL A 104 -1.65 -9.06 -7.45
C VAL A 104 -2.10 -8.43 -6.14
N LEU A 105 -1.98 -7.10 -6.02
CA LEU A 105 -2.10 -6.39 -4.74
C LEU A 105 -3.47 -5.74 -4.51
N TYR A 106 -4.27 -5.59 -5.58
CA TYR A 106 -5.51 -4.82 -5.53
C TYR A 106 -6.73 -5.62 -5.98
N PRO A 107 -7.94 -5.18 -5.55
CA PRO A 107 -9.19 -5.75 -6.05
C PRO A 107 -9.34 -5.62 -7.58
N ALA A 108 -10.15 -6.50 -8.15
CA ALA A 108 -10.33 -6.61 -9.60
C ALA A 108 -10.76 -5.29 -10.27
N GLU A 109 -11.51 -4.45 -9.55
CA GLU A 109 -11.99 -3.15 -10.06
C GLU A 109 -10.83 -2.16 -10.30
N VAL A 110 -9.85 -2.12 -9.38
CA VAL A 110 -8.66 -1.27 -9.51
C VAL A 110 -7.80 -1.76 -10.68
N TYR A 111 -7.59 -3.07 -10.75
CA TYR A 111 -6.86 -3.67 -11.86
C TYR A 111 -7.54 -3.40 -13.20
N ALA A 112 -8.87 -3.55 -13.30
CA ALA A 112 -9.60 -3.29 -14.54
C ALA A 112 -9.46 -1.84 -15.02
N ALA A 113 -9.53 -0.87 -14.09
CA ALA A 113 -9.32 0.53 -14.41
C ALA A 113 -7.87 0.83 -14.84
N ALA A 114 -6.88 0.26 -14.15
CA ALA A 114 -5.46 0.37 -14.53
C ALA A 114 -5.22 -0.25 -15.91
N ARG A 115 -5.83 -1.40 -16.19
CA ARG A 115 -5.71 -2.12 -17.45
C ARG A 115 -6.29 -1.31 -18.62
N ALA A 116 -7.48 -0.72 -18.45
CA ALA A 116 -8.08 0.14 -19.49
C ALA A 116 -7.18 1.34 -19.81
N TYR A 117 -6.62 1.98 -18.79
CA TYR A 117 -5.70 3.09 -18.95
C TYR A 117 -4.40 2.66 -19.65
N PHE A 118 -3.77 1.57 -19.21
CA PHE A 118 -2.61 0.97 -19.86
C PHE A 118 -2.86 0.67 -21.36
N GLU A 119 -3.97 0.00 -21.68
CA GLU A 119 -4.30 -0.39 -23.06
C GLU A 119 -4.51 0.81 -23.97
N ARG A 120 -5.08 1.90 -23.44
CA ARG A 120 -5.23 3.13 -24.23
C ARG A 120 -3.90 3.79 -24.54
N ILE A 121 -3.01 3.88 -23.53
CA ILE A 121 -1.63 4.40 -23.74
C ILE A 121 -0.89 3.51 -24.74
N ASN A 122 -0.95 2.18 -24.56
CA ASN A 122 -0.26 1.23 -25.41
C ASN A 122 -0.65 1.39 -26.88
N ARG A 123 -1.96 1.52 -27.16
CA ARG A 123 -2.44 1.80 -28.54
C ARG A 123 -1.94 3.15 -29.05
N ALA A 124 -1.94 4.20 -28.25
CA ALA A 124 -1.46 5.51 -28.66
C ALA A 124 0.03 5.49 -29.03
N VAL A 125 0.85 4.76 -28.24
CA VAL A 125 2.29 4.62 -28.50
C VAL A 125 2.54 3.87 -29.81
N TRP A 126 1.91 2.72 -30.03
CA TRP A 126 2.30 1.84 -31.15
C TRP A 126 1.51 2.09 -32.43
N ASP A 127 0.21 2.32 -32.32
CA ASP A 127 -0.68 2.50 -33.48
C ASP A 127 -0.83 3.97 -33.88
N GLY A 128 -0.48 4.90 -32.98
CA GLY A 128 -0.73 6.32 -33.15
C GLY A 128 -2.16 6.71 -32.88
N VAL A 129 -2.47 7.97 -33.12
CA VAL A 129 -3.80 8.54 -32.90
C VAL A 129 -4.12 9.59 -33.97
N PRO A 130 -5.38 9.70 -34.41
CA PRO A 130 -5.77 10.71 -35.39
C PRO A 130 -5.83 12.12 -34.82
N SER A 131 -6.02 12.27 -33.49
CA SER A 131 -6.13 13.55 -32.80
C SER A 131 -5.47 13.46 -31.42
N LEU A 132 -4.55 14.38 -31.14
CA LEU A 132 -3.91 14.47 -29.82
C LEU A 132 -4.87 15.06 -28.77
N ASP A 133 -5.78 15.96 -29.16
CA ASP A 133 -6.75 16.55 -28.24
C ASP A 133 -7.76 15.49 -27.76
N ASP A 134 -8.22 14.61 -28.65
CA ASP A 134 -9.10 13.49 -28.28
C ASP A 134 -8.37 12.50 -27.37
N LEU A 135 -7.11 12.19 -27.69
CA LEU A 135 -6.27 11.34 -26.84
C LEU A 135 -6.15 11.90 -25.43
N TYR A 136 -5.90 13.20 -25.30
CA TYR A 136 -5.77 13.86 -24.01
C TYR A 136 -7.05 13.70 -23.17
N GLY A 137 -8.23 13.95 -23.77
CA GLY A 137 -9.52 13.78 -23.11
C GLY A 137 -9.76 12.35 -22.63
N GLU A 138 -9.53 11.37 -23.50
CA GLU A 138 -9.69 9.94 -23.16
C GLU A 138 -8.74 9.48 -22.05
N LEU A 139 -7.48 9.90 -22.08
CA LEU A 139 -6.51 9.55 -21.04
C LEU A 139 -6.84 10.21 -19.70
N ASP A 140 -7.35 11.44 -19.71
CA ASP A 140 -7.79 12.14 -18.49
C ASP A 140 -8.97 11.43 -17.82
N GLU A 141 -9.96 10.98 -18.60
CA GLU A 141 -11.10 10.21 -18.12
C GLU A 141 -10.65 8.86 -17.50
N LEU A 142 -9.81 8.12 -18.21
CA LEU A 142 -9.30 6.82 -17.74
C LEU A 142 -8.43 6.95 -16.49
N ARG A 143 -7.58 7.96 -16.43
CA ARG A 143 -6.78 8.30 -15.25
C ARG A 143 -7.67 8.66 -14.07
N GLY A 144 -8.70 9.49 -14.29
CA GLY A 144 -9.69 9.87 -13.29
C GLY A 144 -10.46 8.68 -12.73
N ALA A 145 -10.91 7.77 -13.59
CA ALA A 145 -11.57 6.54 -13.21
C ALA A 145 -10.65 5.63 -12.37
N PHE A 146 -9.40 5.46 -12.79
CA PHE A 146 -8.40 4.69 -12.04
C PHE A 146 -8.15 5.28 -10.64
N LEU A 147 -7.92 6.59 -10.53
CA LEU A 147 -7.67 7.27 -9.26
C LEU A 147 -8.88 7.17 -8.30
N THR A 148 -10.09 7.33 -8.83
CA THR A 148 -11.33 7.21 -8.04
C THR A 148 -11.51 5.81 -7.49
N THR A 149 -11.32 4.78 -8.33
CA THR A 149 -11.44 3.38 -7.94
C THR A 149 -10.35 3.00 -6.92
N SER A 150 -9.13 3.48 -7.13
CA SER A 150 -8.00 3.25 -6.21
C SER A 150 -8.24 3.87 -4.83
N ARG A 151 -8.77 5.10 -4.76
CA ARG A 151 -9.14 5.74 -3.50
C ARG A 151 -10.17 4.91 -2.74
N SER A 152 -11.24 4.48 -3.41
CA SER A 152 -12.29 3.65 -2.80
C SER A 152 -11.76 2.31 -2.29
N ALA A 153 -10.72 1.76 -2.88
CA ALA A 153 -10.09 0.52 -2.44
C ALA A 153 -9.14 0.71 -1.24
N LEU A 154 -8.55 1.90 -1.06
CA LEU A 154 -7.70 2.23 0.08
C LEU A 154 -8.51 2.55 1.35
N ASP A 155 -9.76 2.97 1.20
CA ASP A 155 -10.66 3.32 2.31
C ASP A 155 -11.41 2.09 2.87
N ARG A 156 -11.30 0.93 2.21
CA ARG A 156 -11.81 -0.39 2.64
C ARG A 156 -10.75 -1.20 3.38
#